data_2652606ce53bed284b4884a8eca9a2d4
#
_entry.id   2652606ce53bed284b4884a8eca9a2d4
#
_cell.length_a   1.000
_cell.length_b   1.000
_cell.length_c   1.000
_cell.angle_alpha   90.00
_cell.angle_beta   90.00
_cell.angle_gamma   90.00
#
_symmetry.space_group_name_H-M   'P 1'
#
loop_
_entity.id
_entity.type
_entity.pdbx_description
1 polymer ?
#
loop_
_entity_poly.entity_id
_entity_poly.type
_entity_poly.pdbx_seq_one_letter_code
_entity_poly.pdbx_strand_id
1 'polypeptide(L)'
;MKLLSTLLSFLLLSTGVVLSQNKIGKFDLRYTLATDLDTKDGINTAWDDVHAVASLQGVVNRDAPRLYVYFVMEGNNDIDKYWWDKYSSEGQWLYNKSTETYDNIESLFSAYSTLIKGVVVYDENIASTSNVASAIAGIEDLVAIRYDNTPGSLYSRLVLNGPKLKVKRWLINKDGSPLFTAKGNLPDTNRQSSGSLKNDPYLWFIEHYVKTGKCNTEYGAYYIDQYWKKNPKATVRNHHTLSNHDFFISKKAFFFDLSPWGDEPATDDPNQTIGTDLNTLKEFLLLSYKQNEGNKLCYIGGFPAWAYKYTMHAGGSHDDVPTEWEFSRIISAYNAFKDADAIGYGALANASFWQHFPLKEKYPQDWVSHSDLKERGLLTADGKVDIGKRNFIIFYVGDYDASAWVSQRTPSIWDDKNRGQVPLMWCISPVLGKRVPHVLHNFRTTATKNDYFAAADNGAGYIMPGMLQEPRAISGLPSGLNTWANHNKPYYDKWGLTISGFVIDGEAPALNKLGLDCYASFSPNGIVPQKTPLAKMHGDMPVLRAGHDVNQNDPAVAAQTIVDQVNERSMIPFHWFRNILKTPTWYVEVVNELKKLDENIILLDAPTFFELLRIYLKEEGRVIE
;
A
#
# COMPACT_ATOMS: atom_id res chain seq x y z
N MET A 1 -52.86 -32.34 -7.32
CA MET A 1 -51.73 -33.09 -6.74
C MET A 1 -50.44 -33.08 -7.59
N LYS A 2 -50.45 -32.81 -8.90
CA LYS A 2 -49.22 -32.82 -9.72
C LYS A 2 -48.45 -31.45 -9.73
N LEU A 3 -49.07 -30.35 -9.33
CA LEU A 3 -48.38 -29.02 -9.28
C LEU A 3 -47.56 -28.81 -7.99
N LEU A 4 -47.90 -29.52 -6.89
CA LEU A 4 -47.19 -29.36 -5.62
C LEU A 4 -45.86 -30.14 -5.58
N SER A 5 -45.72 -31.22 -6.37
CA SER A 5 -44.49 -32.03 -6.40
C SER A 5 -43.37 -31.35 -7.22
N THR A 6 -43.73 -30.54 -8.21
CA THR A 6 -42.75 -29.81 -9.06
C THR A 6 -42.14 -28.58 -8.35
N LEU A 7 -42.92 -27.94 -7.45
CA LEU A 7 -42.40 -26.82 -6.65
C LEU A 7 -41.45 -27.31 -5.54
N LEU A 8 -41.69 -28.49 -4.96
CA LEU A 8 -40.82 -29.03 -3.91
C LEU A 8 -39.47 -29.52 -4.44
N SER A 9 -39.43 -30.01 -5.71
CA SER A 9 -38.17 -30.40 -6.35
C SER A 9 -37.29 -29.21 -6.75
N PHE A 10 -37.88 -28.05 -7.07
CA PHE A 10 -37.11 -26.82 -7.35
C PHE A 10 -36.57 -26.15 -6.08
N LEU A 11 -37.26 -26.26 -4.94
CA LEU A 11 -36.76 -25.73 -3.65
C LEU A 11 -35.60 -26.55 -3.08
N LEU A 12 -35.57 -27.87 -3.32
CA LEU A 12 -34.50 -28.75 -2.84
C LEU A 12 -33.19 -28.61 -3.65
N LEU A 13 -33.28 -28.24 -4.94
CA LEU A 13 -32.09 -27.96 -5.78
C LEU A 13 -31.45 -26.63 -5.46
N SER A 14 -32.21 -25.64 -4.97
CA SER A 14 -31.64 -24.31 -4.60
C SER A 14 -30.95 -24.33 -3.22
N THR A 15 -31.35 -25.22 -2.30
CA THR A 15 -30.73 -25.32 -0.97
C THR A 15 -29.40 -26.08 -0.97
N GLY A 16 -29.18 -26.99 -1.91
CA GLY A 16 -27.90 -27.72 -2.05
C GLY A 16 -26.73 -26.84 -2.55
N VAL A 17 -27.02 -25.82 -3.37
CA VAL A 17 -25.99 -24.90 -3.88
C VAL A 17 -25.64 -23.80 -2.87
N VAL A 18 -26.58 -23.41 -2.01
CA VAL A 18 -26.35 -22.37 -0.98
C VAL A 18 -25.52 -22.90 0.20
N LEU A 19 -25.58 -24.18 0.50
CA LEU A 19 -24.85 -24.77 1.63
C LEU A 19 -23.34 -24.98 1.36
N SER A 20 -22.91 -25.07 0.10
CA SER A 20 -21.47 -25.17 -0.25
C SER A 20 -20.75 -23.83 -0.28
N GLN A 21 -21.47 -22.69 -0.31
CA GLN A 21 -20.89 -21.34 -0.36
C GLN A 21 -20.47 -20.76 1.00
N ASN A 22 -20.72 -21.44 2.11
CA ASN A 22 -20.46 -20.92 3.46
C ASN A 22 -19.13 -21.38 4.08
N LYS A 23 -18.35 -22.21 3.39
CA LYS A 23 -17.04 -22.64 3.88
C LYS A 23 -15.94 -21.75 3.34
N ILE A 24 -14.98 -21.41 4.20
CA ILE A 24 -13.75 -20.73 3.79
C ILE A 24 -12.75 -21.80 3.35
N GLY A 25 -12.33 -21.73 2.09
CA GLY A 25 -11.25 -22.56 1.58
C GLY A 25 -9.91 -22.11 2.13
N LYS A 26 -9.04 -23.07 2.41
CA LYS A 26 -7.66 -22.84 2.83
C LYS A 26 -6.70 -23.50 1.87
N PHE A 27 -5.66 -22.80 1.49
CA PHE A 27 -4.62 -23.32 0.62
C PHE A 27 -3.23 -22.89 1.10
N ASP A 28 -2.27 -23.81 1.08
CA ASP A 28 -0.91 -23.57 1.53
C ASP A 28 0.03 -23.37 0.34
N LEU A 29 0.51 -22.13 0.13
CA LEU A 29 1.50 -21.78 -0.89
C LEU A 29 2.93 -21.69 -0.36
N ARG A 30 3.18 -21.98 0.94
CA ARG A 30 4.51 -21.82 1.54
C ARG A 30 5.56 -22.75 0.93
N TYR A 31 5.15 -23.85 0.27
CA TYR A 31 6.06 -24.70 -0.49
C TYR A 31 6.81 -23.93 -1.59
N THR A 32 6.20 -22.88 -2.15
CA THR A 32 6.85 -22.05 -3.17
C THR A 32 8.02 -21.24 -2.62
N LEU A 33 8.05 -20.97 -1.30
CA LEU A 33 9.14 -20.26 -0.64
C LEU A 33 10.44 -21.07 -0.57
N ALA A 34 10.34 -22.40 -0.62
CA ALA A 34 11.48 -23.30 -0.65
C ALA A 34 12.03 -23.54 -2.08
N THR A 35 11.41 -22.91 -3.08
CA THR A 35 11.81 -23.07 -4.49
C THR A 35 13.13 -22.38 -4.76
N ASP A 36 14.02 -23.06 -5.47
CA ASP A 36 15.29 -22.48 -5.90
C ASP A 36 15.08 -21.45 -7.00
N LEU A 37 15.17 -20.16 -6.64
CA LEU A 37 15.01 -19.03 -7.56
C LEU A 37 16.24 -18.76 -8.44
N ASP A 38 17.31 -19.54 -8.31
CA ASP A 38 18.47 -19.46 -9.20
C ASP A 38 18.30 -20.36 -10.45
N THR A 39 17.28 -21.22 -10.46
CA THR A 39 16.95 -22.06 -11.60
C THR A 39 15.71 -21.55 -12.34
N LYS A 40 15.68 -21.76 -13.68
CA LYS A 40 14.54 -21.42 -14.52
C LYS A 40 13.25 -22.14 -14.06
N ASP A 41 13.37 -23.41 -13.75
CA ASP A 41 12.24 -24.24 -13.35
C ASP A 41 11.69 -23.82 -11.97
N GLY A 42 12.58 -23.49 -11.05
CA GLY A 42 12.19 -22.96 -9.75
C GLY A 42 11.47 -21.62 -9.85
N ILE A 43 11.98 -20.67 -10.62
CA ILE A 43 11.34 -19.39 -10.88
C ILE A 43 9.96 -19.60 -11.51
N ASN A 44 9.86 -20.45 -12.54
CA ASN A 44 8.59 -20.72 -13.22
C ASN A 44 7.56 -21.31 -12.27
N THR A 45 7.93 -22.30 -11.46
CA THR A 45 7.02 -22.95 -10.51
C THR A 45 6.48 -21.93 -9.49
N ALA A 46 7.37 -21.16 -8.87
CA ALA A 46 6.98 -20.16 -7.89
C ALA A 46 6.06 -19.09 -8.51
N TRP A 47 6.44 -18.56 -9.67
CA TRP A 47 5.68 -17.52 -10.36
C TRP A 47 4.31 -18.00 -10.82
N ASP A 48 4.25 -19.16 -11.47
CA ASP A 48 3.02 -19.70 -12.03
C ASP A 48 1.97 -19.98 -10.94
N ASP A 49 2.38 -20.68 -9.88
CA ASP A 49 1.47 -21.07 -8.81
C ASP A 49 0.99 -19.85 -8.01
N VAL A 50 1.89 -18.95 -7.62
CA VAL A 50 1.54 -17.73 -6.87
C VAL A 50 0.66 -16.80 -7.69
N HIS A 51 0.99 -16.58 -8.98
CA HIS A 51 0.20 -15.71 -9.86
C HIS A 51 -1.21 -16.27 -10.12
N ALA A 52 -1.31 -17.57 -10.41
CA ALA A 52 -2.59 -18.21 -10.63
C ALA A 52 -3.48 -18.18 -9.38
N VAL A 53 -2.92 -18.51 -8.21
CA VAL A 53 -3.66 -18.49 -6.93
C VAL A 53 -4.04 -17.07 -6.52
N ALA A 54 -3.15 -16.06 -6.67
CA ALA A 54 -3.49 -14.67 -6.38
C ALA A 54 -4.63 -14.16 -7.29
N SER A 55 -4.62 -14.54 -8.58
CA SER A 55 -5.71 -14.18 -9.49
C SER A 55 -7.02 -14.90 -9.16
N LEU A 56 -6.98 -16.17 -8.81
CA LEU A 56 -8.15 -16.91 -8.30
C LEU A 56 -8.70 -16.22 -7.04
N GLN A 57 -7.83 -15.95 -6.06
CA GLN A 57 -8.21 -15.34 -4.79
C GLN A 57 -8.89 -13.98 -4.99
N GLY A 58 -8.35 -13.13 -5.85
CA GLY A 58 -8.94 -11.84 -6.18
C GLY A 58 -10.34 -11.95 -6.78
N VAL A 59 -10.58 -12.93 -7.63
CA VAL A 59 -11.90 -13.16 -8.25
C VAL A 59 -12.89 -13.73 -7.22
N VAL A 60 -12.52 -14.79 -6.50
CA VAL A 60 -13.46 -15.50 -5.62
C VAL A 60 -13.76 -14.75 -4.33
N ASN A 61 -12.83 -13.90 -3.87
CA ASN A 61 -13.00 -13.07 -2.67
C ASN A 61 -13.69 -11.72 -2.96
N ARG A 62 -14.03 -11.40 -4.19
CA ARG A 62 -14.59 -10.07 -4.53
C ARG A 62 -15.79 -9.69 -3.67
N ASP A 63 -16.74 -10.58 -3.53
CA ASP A 63 -18.04 -10.32 -2.88
C ASP A 63 -18.14 -10.92 -1.47
N ALA A 64 -17.28 -11.88 -1.09
CA ALA A 64 -17.27 -12.52 0.22
C ALA A 64 -15.91 -13.19 0.48
N PRO A 65 -15.51 -13.38 1.77
CA PRO A 65 -14.25 -14.00 2.14
C PRO A 65 -14.32 -15.52 1.96
N ARG A 66 -13.94 -16.03 0.78
CA ARG A 66 -14.08 -17.43 0.40
C ARG A 66 -12.80 -18.26 0.42
N LEU A 67 -11.66 -17.62 0.11
CA LEU A 67 -10.37 -18.30 0.00
C LEU A 67 -9.30 -17.58 0.82
N TYR A 68 -8.72 -18.31 1.78
CA TYR A 68 -7.59 -17.88 2.59
C TYR A 68 -6.33 -18.67 2.22
N VAL A 69 -5.21 -17.98 2.07
CA VAL A 69 -3.95 -18.57 1.63
C VAL A 69 -2.88 -18.42 2.72
N TYR A 70 -2.13 -19.46 3.01
CA TYR A 70 -0.93 -19.41 3.83
C TYR A 70 0.28 -19.22 2.90
N PHE A 71 0.93 -18.08 3.01
CA PHE A 71 2.05 -17.74 2.13
C PHE A 71 3.12 -16.89 2.81
N VAL A 72 2.73 -15.88 3.58
CA VAL A 72 3.64 -14.86 4.08
C VAL A 72 4.37 -15.34 5.33
N MET A 73 5.71 -15.35 5.23
CA MET A 73 6.62 -15.62 6.33
C MET A 73 7.52 -14.42 6.57
N GLU A 74 7.83 -14.12 7.82
CA GLU A 74 8.88 -13.18 8.19
C GLU A 74 9.81 -13.81 9.23
N GLY A 75 11.02 -14.15 8.80
CA GLY A 75 11.92 -14.97 9.62
C GLY A 75 11.24 -16.30 9.97
N ASN A 76 11.06 -16.54 11.26
CA ASN A 76 10.35 -17.73 11.77
C ASN A 76 8.85 -17.50 12.00
N ASN A 77 8.32 -16.32 11.69
CA ASN A 77 6.92 -15.98 11.94
C ASN A 77 6.07 -16.31 10.71
N ASP A 78 5.05 -17.13 10.90
CA ASP A 78 4.00 -17.40 9.93
C ASP A 78 2.91 -16.32 10.08
N ILE A 79 2.99 -15.29 9.26
CA ILE A 79 2.14 -14.09 9.35
C ILE A 79 0.68 -14.40 9.03
N ASP A 80 0.42 -15.19 7.98
CA ASP A 80 -0.95 -15.55 7.63
C ASP A 80 -1.59 -16.42 8.71
N LYS A 81 -0.82 -17.35 9.29
CA LYS A 81 -1.29 -18.15 10.43
C LYS A 81 -1.53 -17.29 11.67
N TYR A 82 -0.64 -16.34 11.98
CA TYR A 82 -0.80 -15.42 13.10
C TYR A 82 -2.14 -14.67 13.03
N TRP A 83 -2.47 -14.07 11.88
CA TRP A 83 -3.71 -13.33 11.70
C TRP A 83 -4.94 -14.25 11.69
N TRP A 84 -4.82 -15.42 11.06
CA TRP A 84 -5.90 -16.41 11.09
C TRP A 84 -6.21 -16.84 12.52
N ASP A 85 -5.21 -17.25 13.29
CA ASP A 85 -5.39 -17.75 14.67
C ASP A 85 -5.95 -16.65 15.58
N LYS A 86 -5.45 -15.43 15.45
CA LYS A 86 -5.93 -14.27 16.21
C LYS A 86 -7.43 -14.04 16.03
N TYR A 87 -7.90 -14.07 14.80
CA TYR A 87 -9.31 -13.82 14.50
C TYR A 87 -10.20 -15.07 14.50
N SER A 88 -9.65 -16.24 14.65
CA SER A 88 -10.38 -17.48 14.88
C SER A 88 -10.61 -17.81 16.36
N SER A 89 -10.01 -17.04 17.29
CA SER A 89 -10.24 -17.20 18.72
C SER A 89 -11.67 -16.82 19.11
N GLU A 90 -12.09 -17.25 20.31
CA GLU A 90 -13.46 -17.04 20.80
C GLU A 90 -13.86 -15.55 20.78
N GLY A 91 -15.06 -15.27 20.25
CA GLY A 91 -15.59 -13.91 20.14
C GLY A 91 -15.05 -13.10 18.96
N GLN A 92 -14.12 -13.63 18.16
CA GLN A 92 -13.56 -12.96 17.00
C GLN A 92 -14.31 -13.29 15.70
N TRP A 93 -14.03 -12.54 14.64
CA TRP A 93 -14.77 -12.57 13.36
C TRP A 93 -14.83 -13.95 12.69
N LEU A 94 -13.75 -14.72 12.76
CA LEU A 94 -13.64 -16.05 12.14
C LEU A 94 -14.01 -17.19 13.10
N TYR A 95 -14.37 -16.90 14.34
CA TYR A 95 -14.74 -17.91 15.32
C TYR A 95 -15.89 -18.78 14.78
N ASN A 96 -15.74 -20.10 14.87
CA ASN A 96 -16.72 -21.11 14.40
C ASN A 96 -17.06 -21.04 12.89
N LYS A 97 -16.28 -20.34 12.05
CA LYS A 97 -16.44 -20.41 10.59
C LYS A 97 -16.02 -21.80 10.08
N SER A 98 -16.88 -22.40 9.27
CA SER A 98 -16.55 -23.66 8.62
C SER A 98 -15.43 -23.46 7.59
N THR A 99 -14.47 -24.37 7.57
CA THR A 99 -13.32 -24.34 6.65
C THR A 99 -13.17 -25.62 5.87
N GLU A 100 -12.49 -25.55 4.73
CA GLU A 100 -12.11 -26.69 3.90
C GLU A 100 -10.68 -26.46 3.39
N THR A 101 -9.80 -27.45 3.52
CA THR A 101 -8.40 -27.35 3.07
C THR A 101 -8.25 -28.12 1.76
N TYR A 102 -7.50 -27.54 0.82
CA TYR A 102 -7.16 -28.14 -0.47
C TYR A 102 -5.70 -28.55 -0.48
N ASP A 103 -5.42 -29.80 -0.87
CA ASP A 103 -4.08 -30.39 -0.78
C ASP A 103 -3.20 -30.06 -2.00
N ASN A 104 -3.80 -29.67 -3.11
CA ASN A 104 -3.09 -29.33 -4.36
C ASN A 104 -3.87 -28.31 -5.19
N ILE A 105 -3.16 -27.74 -6.15
CA ILE A 105 -3.69 -26.67 -6.97
C ILE A 105 -4.86 -27.12 -7.85
N GLU A 106 -4.87 -28.35 -8.34
CA GLU A 106 -5.95 -28.90 -9.15
C GLU A 106 -7.26 -29.02 -8.37
N SER A 107 -7.21 -29.50 -7.13
CA SER A 107 -8.38 -29.59 -6.24
C SER A 107 -8.90 -28.19 -5.89
N LEU A 108 -8.01 -27.24 -5.62
CA LEU A 108 -8.37 -25.84 -5.38
C LEU A 108 -9.12 -25.25 -6.58
N PHE A 109 -8.57 -25.35 -7.79
CA PHE A 109 -9.19 -24.79 -8.99
C PHE A 109 -10.48 -25.51 -9.38
N SER A 110 -10.57 -26.81 -9.14
CA SER A 110 -11.80 -27.58 -9.33
C SER A 110 -12.93 -27.10 -8.42
N ALA A 111 -12.61 -26.85 -7.15
CA ALA A 111 -13.60 -26.40 -6.16
C ALA A 111 -14.17 -25.01 -6.50
N TYR A 112 -13.37 -24.13 -7.06
CA TYR A 112 -13.80 -22.77 -7.43
C TYR A 112 -14.15 -22.59 -8.91
N SER A 113 -14.19 -23.67 -9.69
CA SER A 113 -14.43 -23.63 -11.15
C SER A 113 -15.76 -22.97 -11.56
N THR A 114 -16.76 -22.94 -10.68
CA THR A 114 -18.06 -22.29 -10.93
C THR A 114 -18.02 -20.77 -10.69
N LEU A 115 -17.02 -20.26 -9.96
CA LEU A 115 -16.86 -18.85 -9.65
C LEU A 115 -15.94 -18.13 -10.63
N ILE A 116 -15.23 -18.86 -11.48
CA ILE A 116 -14.39 -18.34 -12.53
C ILE A 116 -14.96 -18.71 -13.91
N LYS A 117 -14.77 -17.83 -14.89
CA LYS A 117 -15.26 -18.06 -16.27
C LYS A 117 -14.26 -18.81 -17.14
N GLY A 118 -13.05 -19.03 -16.67
CA GLY A 118 -11.96 -19.67 -17.37
C GLY A 118 -10.62 -19.00 -17.09
N VAL A 119 -9.73 -19.01 -18.08
CA VAL A 119 -8.38 -18.45 -17.93
C VAL A 119 -8.05 -17.44 -19.04
N VAL A 120 -7.13 -16.52 -18.70
CA VAL A 120 -6.39 -15.69 -19.65
C VAL A 120 -4.96 -16.21 -19.71
N VAL A 121 -4.48 -16.48 -20.93
CA VAL A 121 -3.15 -17.06 -21.17
C VAL A 121 -2.21 -15.97 -21.66
N TYR A 122 -1.04 -15.83 -21.03
CA TYR A 122 -0.05 -14.80 -21.33
C TYR A 122 1.31 -15.37 -21.79
N ASP A 123 2.10 -14.51 -22.43
CA ASP A 123 3.39 -14.83 -23.03
C ASP A 123 4.54 -14.50 -22.07
N GLU A 124 5.33 -15.49 -21.68
CA GLU A 124 6.50 -15.26 -20.83
C GLU A 124 7.61 -14.43 -21.50
N ASN A 125 7.64 -14.42 -22.85
CA ASN A 125 8.64 -13.68 -23.59
C ASN A 125 8.33 -12.19 -23.71
N ILE A 126 7.06 -11.83 -23.48
CA ILE A 126 6.59 -10.44 -23.40
C ILE A 126 6.04 -10.24 -21.99
N ALA A 127 6.95 -9.95 -21.06
CA ALA A 127 6.69 -9.98 -19.63
C ALA A 127 5.49 -9.11 -19.19
N SER A 128 5.25 -7.97 -19.84
CA SER A 128 4.11 -7.07 -19.58
C SER A 128 2.74 -7.74 -19.80
N THR A 129 2.68 -8.82 -20.60
CA THR A 129 1.43 -9.57 -20.79
C THR A 129 0.96 -10.24 -19.50
N SER A 130 1.84 -10.51 -18.52
CA SER A 130 1.46 -11.03 -17.21
C SER A 130 0.67 -10.01 -16.39
N ASN A 131 1.06 -8.73 -16.41
CA ASN A 131 0.32 -7.63 -15.80
C ASN A 131 -1.04 -7.41 -16.48
N VAL A 132 -1.07 -7.42 -17.81
CA VAL A 132 -2.31 -7.33 -18.58
C VAL A 132 -3.23 -8.52 -18.27
N ALA A 133 -2.67 -9.73 -18.10
CA ALA A 133 -3.44 -10.90 -17.70
C ALA A 133 -4.05 -10.75 -16.29
N SER A 134 -3.32 -10.18 -15.34
CA SER A 134 -3.85 -9.86 -13.99
C SER A 134 -5.05 -8.91 -14.07
N ALA A 135 -4.95 -7.85 -14.89
CA ALA A 135 -6.04 -6.91 -15.09
C ALA A 135 -7.29 -7.58 -15.72
N ILE A 136 -7.08 -8.34 -16.79
CA ILE A 136 -8.17 -9.07 -17.48
C ILE A 136 -8.79 -10.13 -16.56
N ALA A 137 -7.97 -10.82 -15.74
CA ALA A 137 -8.46 -11.78 -14.77
C ALA A 137 -9.49 -11.13 -13.82
N GLY A 138 -9.18 -9.96 -13.27
CA GLY A 138 -10.11 -9.21 -12.44
C GLY A 138 -11.37 -8.74 -13.18
N ILE A 139 -11.22 -8.24 -14.41
CA ILE A 139 -12.32 -7.64 -15.17
C ILE A 139 -13.30 -8.69 -15.68
N GLU A 140 -12.79 -9.82 -16.17
CA GLU A 140 -13.60 -10.85 -16.85
C GLU A 140 -13.86 -12.09 -15.99
N ASP A 141 -13.46 -12.11 -14.71
CA ASP A 141 -13.58 -13.24 -13.78
C ASP A 141 -12.79 -14.47 -14.28
N LEU A 142 -11.55 -14.25 -14.70
CA LEU A 142 -10.64 -15.26 -15.20
C LEU A 142 -9.49 -15.50 -14.23
N VAL A 143 -8.65 -16.48 -14.55
CA VAL A 143 -7.37 -16.72 -13.87
C VAL A 143 -6.23 -16.52 -14.85
N ALA A 144 -5.16 -15.84 -14.42
CA ALA A 144 -3.98 -15.62 -15.24
C ALA A 144 -3.07 -16.86 -15.23
N ILE A 145 -2.73 -17.40 -16.40
CA ILE A 145 -1.88 -18.57 -16.56
C ILE A 145 -0.85 -18.31 -17.67
N ARG A 146 0.42 -18.58 -17.37
CA ARG A 146 1.50 -18.52 -18.36
C ARG A 146 1.33 -19.64 -19.40
N TYR A 147 1.54 -19.31 -20.68
CA TYR A 147 1.57 -20.32 -21.73
C TYR A 147 2.80 -21.23 -21.58
N ASP A 148 2.55 -22.49 -21.36
CA ASP A 148 3.58 -23.52 -21.32
C ASP A 148 2.94 -24.89 -21.55
N ASN A 149 3.10 -25.43 -22.76
CA ASN A 149 2.51 -26.71 -23.11
C ASN A 149 3.38 -27.93 -22.74
N THR A 150 4.46 -27.73 -22.01
CA THR A 150 5.28 -28.84 -21.52
C THR A 150 4.52 -29.69 -20.50
N PRO A 151 4.69 -31.03 -20.52
CA PRO A 151 4.07 -31.89 -19.53
C PRO A 151 4.47 -31.51 -18.09
N GLY A 152 3.46 -31.39 -17.21
CA GLY A 152 3.69 -30.99 -15.79
C GLY A 152 3.68 -29.50 -15.52
N SER A 153 3.73 -28.63 -16.52
CA SER A 153 3.54 -27.19 -16.35
C SER A 153 2.15 -26.87 -15.77
N LEU A 154 1.98 -25.70 -15.14
CA LEU A 154 0.69 -25.29 -14.61
C LEU A 154 -0.38 -25.21 -15.71
N TYR A 155 -0.03 -24.69 -16.90
CA TYR A 155 -0.92 -24.69 -18.06
C TYR A 155 -1.35 -26.10 -18.44
N SER A 156 -0.41 -27.04 -18.53
CA SER A 156 -0.70 -28.44 -18.82
C SER A 156 -1.62 -29.07 -17.76
N ARG A 157 -1.39 -28.77 -16.49
CA ARG A 157 -2.15 -29.31 -15.35
C ARG A 157 -3.57 -28.76 -15.25
N LEU A 158 -3.77 -27.47 -15.51
CA LEU A 158 -5.06 -26.83 -15.30
C LEU A 158 -5.91 -26.68 -16.58
N VAL A 159 -5.26 -26.56 -17.75
CA VAL A 159 -5.95 -26.30 -19.03
C VAL A 159 -6.04 -27.56 -19.90
N LEU A 160 -4.93 -28.28 -20.06
CA LEU A 160 -4.91 -29.43 -20.97
C LEU A 160 -5.44 -30.71 -20.31
N ASN A 161 -5.14 -30.91 -19.03
CA ASN A 161 -5.47 -32.14 -18.30
C ASN A 161 -6.47 -31.86 -17.16
N GLY A 162 -6.19 -32.05 -15.93
CA GLY A 162 -6.94 -31.77 -14.70
C GLY A 162 -8.35 -31.15 -14.84
N PRO A 163 -8.59 -29.97 -14.27
CA PRO A 163 -9.90 -29.29 -14.33
C PRO A 163 -10.34 -28.88 -15.74
N LYS A 164 -9.44 -28.87 -16.71
CA LYS A 164 -9.68 -28.46 -18.11
C LYS A 164 -10.35 -27.09 -18.23
N LEU A 165 -9.77 -26.10 -17.53
CA LEU A 165 -10.26 -24.73 -17.54
C LEU A 165 -10.24 -24.16 -18.98
N LYS A 166 -11.33 -23.51 -19.37
CA LYS A 166 -11.47 -22.97 -20.72
C LYS A 166 -10.66 -21.70 -20.90
N VAL A 167 -9.81 -21.64 -21.93
CA VAL A 167 -9.14 -20.39 -22.30
C VAL A 167 -10.16 -19.43 -22.94
N LYS A 168 -10.30 -18.26 -22.34
CA LYS A 168 -11.22 -17.20 -22.78
C LYS A 168 -10.48 -16.05 -23.45
N ARG A 169 -9.25 -15.79 -23.04
CA ARG A 169 -8.40 -14.72 -23.58
C ARG A 169 -6.98 -15.25 -23.84
N TRP A 170 -6.42 -14.81 -24.94
CA TRP A 170 -5.08 -15.14 -25.37
C TRP A 170 -4.29 -13.84 -25.54
N LEU A 171 -3.18 -13.70 -24.83
CA LEU A 171 -2.18 -12.65 -25.00
C LEU A 171 -0.91 -13.19 -25.71
N ILE A 172 -1.05 -14.36 -26.29
CA ILE A 172 -0.11 -15.07 -27.15
C ILE A 172 -0.93 -15.79 -28.22
N ASN A 173 -0.39 -16.05 -29.39
CA ASN A 173 -1.09 -16.86 -30.39
C ASN A 173 -1.22 -18.32 -29.93
N LYS A 174 -2.24 -19.03 -30.38
CA LYS A 174 -2.53 -20.42 -29.97
C LYS A 174 -1.41 -21.42 -30.33
N ASP A 175 -0.60 -21.09 -31.31
CA ASP A 175 0.56 -21.87 -31.72
C ASP A 175 1.82 -21.54 -30.91
N GLY A 176 1.72 -20.62 -29.94
CA GLY A 176 2.83 -20.18 -29.10
C GLY A 176 3.68 -19.06 -29.71
N SER A 177 3.33 -18.56 -30.88
CA SER A 177 4.01 -17.38 -31.43
C SER A 177 3.55 -16.09 -30.76
N PRO A 178 4.39 -15.02 -30.69
CA PRO A 178 4.03 -13.75 -30.07
C PRO A 178 2.81 -13.09 -30.73
N LEU A 179 1.87 -12.61 -29.92
CA LEU A 179 0.75 -11.80 -30.38
C LEU A 179 1.18 -10.35 -30.69
N PHE A 180 2.12 -9.82 -29.89
CA PHE A 180 2.66 -8.46 -30.05
C PHE A 180 4.03 -8.54 -30.72
N THR A 181 4.25 -7.71 -31.74
CA THR A 181 5.46 -7.79 -32.61
C THR A 181 6.26 -6.50 -32.62
N ALA A 182 5.84 -5.47 -31.89
CA ALA A 182 6.39 -4.10 -31.92
C ALA A 182 6.36 -3.47 -33.34
N LYS A 183 5.44 -3.90 -34.21
CA LYS A 183 5.33 -3.43 -35.60
C LYS A 183 3.87 -3.35 -36.03
N GLY A 184 3.58 -2.44 -36.97
CA GLY A 184 2.25 -2.30 -37.54
C GLY A 184 1.21 -1.79 -36.53
N ASN A 185 -0.02 -2.23 -36.69
CA ASN A 185 -1.10 -1.92 -35.76
C ASN A 185 -1.14 -2.93 -34.61
N LEU A 186 -1.55 -2.48 -33.43
CA LEU A 186 -1.87 -3.38 -32.33
C LEU A 186 -3.02 -4.32 -32.72
N PRO A 187 -3.02 -5.56 -32.23
CA PRO A 187 -4.03 -6.56 -32.61
C PRO A 187 -5.45 -6.04 -32.44
N ASP A 188 -6.28 -6.22 -33.48
CA ASP A 188 -7.68 -5.82 -33.51
C ASP A 188 -7.96 -4.34 -33.19
N THR A 189 -7.00 -3.45 -33.48
CA THR A 189 -7.14 -2.00 -33.31
C THR A 189 -6.61 -1.22 -34.50
N ASN A 190 -6.96 0.07 -34.60
CA ASN A 190 -6.34 1.02 -35.52
C ASN A 190 -5.13 1.76 -34.93
N ARG A 191 -4.75 1.41 -33.72
CA ARG A 191 -3.61 2.05 -33.01
C ARG A 191 -2.30 1.46 -33.52
N GLN A 192 -1.38 2.34 -33.88
CA GLN A 192 -0.01 1.94 -34.25
C GLN A 192 0.74 1.42 -33.02
N SER A 193 1.58 0.42 -33.23
CA SER A 193 2.56 -0.05 -32.26
C SER A 193 3.46 1.11 -31.80
N SER A 194 3.85 1.08 -30.53
CA SER A 194 4.85 1.98 -29.96
C SER A 194 6.29 1.67 -30.41
N GLY A 195 6.50 0.54 -31.08
CA GLY A 195 7.83 -0.03 -31.34
C GLY A 195 8.44 -0.76 -30.14
N SER A 196 7.72 -0.88 -29.02
CA SER A 196 8.15 -1.56 -27.79
C SER A 196 7.28 -2.79 -27.54
N LEU A 197 7.91 -3.95 -27.41
CA LEU A 197 7.21 -5.19 -27.04
C LEU A 197 6.61 -5.09 -25.63
N LYS A 198 7.24 -4.31 -24.75
CA LYS A 198 6.76 -4.07 -23.39
C LYS A 198 5.52 -3.19 -23.35
N ASN A 199 5.51 -2.10 -24.12
CA ASN A 199 4.43 -1.11 -24.05
C ASN A 199 3.19 -1.50 -24.86
N ASP A 200 3.36 -2.23 -25.96
CA ASP A 200 2.26 -2.59 -26.85
C ASP A 200 1.12 -3.36 -26.16
N PRO A 201 1.36 -4.34 -25.25
CA PRO A 201 0.29 -4.97 -24.48
C PRO A 201 -0.50 -3.98 -23.60
N TYR A 202 0.18 -3.01 -22.96
CA TYR A 202 -0.49 -1.99 -22.16
C TYR A 202 -1.34 -1.05 -23.03
N LEU A 203 -0.81 -0.63 -24.17
CA LEU A 203 -1.53 0.22 -25.11
C LEU A 203 -2.75 -0.50 -25.71
N TRP A 204 -2.60 -1.79 -26.01
CA TRP A 204 -3.70 -2.67 -26.43
C TRP A 204 -4.77 -2.79 -25.33
N PHE A 205 -4.35 -2.98 -24.07
CA PHE A 205 -5.26 -3.02 -22.92
C PHE A 205 -6.00 -1.69 -22.73
N ILE A 206 -5.33 -0.56 -22.92
CA ILE A 206 -5.97 0.76 -22.89
C ILE A 206 -7.11 0.82 -23.90
N GLU A 207 -6.90 0.39 -25.15
CA GLU A 207 -7.93 0.44 -26.20
C GLU A 207 -9.13 -0.46 -25.88
N HIS A 208 -8.86 -1.69 -25.42
CA HIS A 208 -9.91 -2.71 -25.25
C HIS A 208 -10.65 -2.68 -23.91
N TYR A 209 -10.01 -2.14 -22.86
CA TYR A 209 -10.54 -2.23 -21.50
C TYR A 209 -10.68 -0.89 -20.79
N VAL A 210 -9.68 0.00 -20.89
CA VAL A 210 -9.75 1.28 -20.21
C VAL A 210 -10.71 2.23 -20.95
N LYS A 211 -10.47 2.49 -22.22
CA LYS A 211 -11.33 3.39 -23.04
C LYS A 211 -12.77 2.91 -23.17
N THR A 212 -13.00 1.62 -23.03
CA THR A 212 -14.34 1.02 -23.09
C THR A 212 -15.07 0.98 -21.74
N GLY A 213 -14.47 1.50 -20.67
CA GLY A 213 -15.05 1.55 -19.33
C GLY A 213 -15.20 0.19 -18.63
N LYS A 214 -14.52 -0.85 -19.10
CA LYS A 214 -14.54 -2.19 -18.48
C LYS A 214 -13.62 -2.26 -17.25
N CYS A 215 -12.53 -1.49 -17.27
CA CYS A 215 -11.58 -1.39 -16.18
C CYS A 215 -12.08 -0.41 -15.11
N ASN A 216 -11.90 -0.74 -13.85
CA ASN A 216 -12.15 0.20 -12.76
C ASN A 216 -10.91 1.08 -12.55
N THR A 217 -10.92 2.27 -13.12
CA THR A 217 -9.79 3.20 -13.08
C THR A 217 -9.65 3.98 -11.76
N GLU A 218 -10.48 3.72 -10.75
CA GLU A 218 -10.22 4.16 -9.37
C GLU A 218 -9.06 3.37 -8.72
N TYR A 219 -8.62 2.25 -9.35
CA TYR A 219 -7.57 1.37 -8.84
C TYR A 219 -6.56 1.04 -9.92
N GLY A 220 -5.29 1.20 -9.59
CA GLY A 220 -4.15 0.74 -10.37
C GLY A 220 -3.21 -0.10 -9.51
N ALA A 221 -2.37 -0.89 -10.14
CA ALA A 221 -1.40 -1.70 -9.44
C ALA A 221 -0.06 -1.69 -10.18
N TYR A 222 0.97 -1.16 -9.50
CA TYR A 222 2.34 -1.27 -9.95
C TYR A 222 2.93 -2.54 -9.36
N TYR A 223 3.07 -3.58 -10.16
CA TYR A 223 3.74 -4.80 -9.74
C TYR A 223 4.65 -5.29 -10.86
N ILE A 224 5.82 -5.81 -10.46
CA ILE A 224 6.76 -6.37 -11.40
C ILE A 224 6.11 -7.55 -12.10
N ASP A 225 6.35 -7.61 -13.40
CA ASP A 225 6.04 -8.76 -14.25
C ASP A 225 7.10 -9.88 -14.09
N GLN A 226 7.30 -10.71 -15.08
CA GLN A 226 8.34 -11.76 -15.08
C GLN A 226 9.78 -11.24 -15.21
N TYR A 227 10.03 -9.96 -14.96
CA TYR A 227 11.35 -9.35 -15.06
C TYR A 227 12.44 -10.09 -14.27
N TRP A 228 12.11 -10.55 -13.07
CA TRP A 228 13.03 -11.28 -12.19
C TRP A 228 13.70 -12.47 -12.85
N LYS A 229 12.98 -13.16 -13.72
CA LYS A 229 13.48 -14.28 -14.47
C LYS A 229 14.63 -13.91 -15.41
N LYS A 230 14.64 -12.67 -15.89
CA LYS A 230 15.56 -12.19 -16.94
C LYS A 230 16.68 -11.30 -16.41
N ASN A 231 16.60 -10.81 -15.18
CA ASN A 231 17.59 -9.89 -14.64
C ASN A 231 18.44 -10.51 -13.52
N PRO A 232 19.66 -11.01 -13.83
CA PRO A 232 20.57 -11.59 -12.84
C PRO A 232 21.13 -10.55 -11.86
N LYS A 233 20.99 -9.24 -12.14
CA LYS A 233 21.48 -8.16 -11.28
C LYS A 233 20.45 -7.73 -10.24
N ALA A 234 19.20 -8.16 -10.33
CA ALA A 234 18.19 -7.84 -9.33
C ALA A 234 18.63 -8.39 -7.97
N THR A 235 18.79 -7.49 -7.00
CA THR A 235 19.23 -7.85 -5.64
C THR A 235 18.08 -8.41 -4.82
N VAL A 236 16.85 -8.09 -5.18
CA VAL A 236 15.63 -8.58 -4.55
C VAL A 236 14.99 -9.61 -5.47
N ARG A 237 15.32 -10.87 -5.26
CA ARG A 237 14.69 -12.00 -5.94
C ARG A 237 13.61 -12.52 -5.04
N ASN A 238 12.40 -12.08 -5.31
CA ASN A 238 11.32 -12.48 -4.44
C ASN A 238 10.01 -12.64 -5.22
N HIS A 239 9.55 -13.87 -5.35
CA HIS A 239 8.25 -14.20 -5.92
C HIS A 239 7.08 -13.59 -5.13
N HIS A 240 7.32 -13.05 -3.94
CA HIS A 240 6.34 -12.29 -3.16
C HIS A 240 5.75 -11.09 -3.90
N THR A 241 6.41 -10.57 -4.93
CA THR A 241 5.89 -9.45 -5.72
C THR A 241 4.51 -9.71 -6.32
N LEU A 242 4.16 -10.97 -6.57
CA LEU A 242 2.84 -11.34 -7.09
C LEU A 242 1.75 -11.46 -6.02
N SER A 243 2.11 -11.68 -4.76
CA SER A 243 1.13 -11.95 -3.72
C SER A 243 0.18 -10.79 -3.44
N ASN A 244 0.61 -9.57 -3.70
CA ASN A 244 -0.19 -8.35 -3.49
C ASN A 244 -1.28 -8.14 -4.56
N HIS A 245 -1.37 -8.99 -5.55
CA HIS A 245 -2.28 -8.83 -6.68
C HIS A 245 -3.76 -9.06 -6.33
N ASP A 246 -4.06 -9.96 -5.40
CA ASP A 246 -5.40 -10.43 -5.11
C ASP A 246 -6.40 -9.29 -4.84
N PHE A 247 -6.02 -8.27 -4.09
CA PHE A 247 -6.87 -7.13 -3.80
C PHE A 247 -7.20 -6.33 -5.05
N PHE A 248 -6.20 -5.95 -5.84
CA PHE A 248 -6.39 -5.13 -7.04
C PHE A 248 -7.12 -5.90 -8.14
N ILE A 249 -6.94 -7.21 -8.25
CA ILE A 249 -7.75 -8.09 -9.10
C ILE A 249 -9.22 -8.05 -8.65
N SER A 250 -9.50 -8.11 -7.35
CA SER A 250 -10.87 -8.01 -6.82
C SER A 250 -11.52 -6.67 -7.18
N LYS A 251 -10.73 -5.60 -7.31
CA LYS A 251 -11.19 -4.25 -7.69
C LYS A 251 -11.31 -4.02 -9.20
N LYS A 252 -10.93 -4.99 -10.04
CA LYS A 252 -10.88 -4.85 -11.51
C LYS A 252 -9.94 -3.75 -11.97
N ALA A 253 -8.82 -3.60 -11.27
CA ALA A 253 -7.81 -2.58 -11.49
C ALA A 253 -7.06 -2.77 -12.82
N PHE A 254 -6.40 -1.73 -13.31
CA PHE A 254 -5.33 -1.87 -14.29
C PHE A 254 -4.01 -2.21 -13.62
N PHE A 255 -3.20 -3.02 -14.26
CA PHE A 255 -1.88 -3.41 -13.79
C PHE A 255 -0.83 -2.92 -14.76
N PHE A 256 0.31 -2.48 -14.24
CA PHE A 256 1.41 -1.97 -15.05
C PHE A 256 2.75 -2.12 -14.35
N ASP A 257 3.80 -2.06 -15.15
CA ASP A 257 5.19 -2.02 -14.73
C ASP A 257 5.94 -1.10 -15.69
N LEU A 258 5.84 0.20 -15.46
CA LEU A 258 6.33 1.24 -16.34
C LEU A 258 7.31 2.15 -15.61
N SER A 259 8.43 2.48 -16.26
CA SER A 259 9.43 3.39 -15.70
C SER A 259 8.87 4.81 -15.56
N PRO A 260 9.13 5.49 -14.44
CA PRO A 260 8.78 6.90 -14.28
C PRO A 260 9.74 7.83 -15.04
N TRP A 261 10.86 7.33 -15.55
CA TRP A 261 11.92 8.12 -16.14
C TRP A 261 11.65 8.42 -17.61
N GLY A 262 11.89 9.66 -18.00
CA GLY A 262 11.71 10.13 -19.38
C GLY A 262 13.01 10.54 -20.07
N ASP A 263 14.15 10.37 -19.43
CA ASP A 263 15.48 10.76 -19.87
C ASP A 263 16.38 9.57 -20.24
N GLU A 264 15.94 8.36 -19.92
CA GLU A 264 16.59 7.11 -20.30
C GLU A 264 15.57 6.07 -20.76
N PRO A 265 15.97 5.05 -21.55
CA PRO A 265 15.09 3.91 -21.84
C PRO A 265 14.90 3.05 -20.57
N ALA A 266 13.74 2.38 -20.47
CA ALA A 266 13.51 1.47 -19.35
C ALA A 266 14.54 0.33 -19.37
N THR A 267 15.08 -0.02 -18.18
CA THR A 267 16.15 -1.02 -18.03
C THR A 267 15.77 -2.42 -18.53
N ASP A 268 14.48 -2.73 -18.58
CA ASP A 268 13.92 -3.99 -19.07
C ASP A 268 13.53 -3.96 -20.57
N ASP A 269 13.56 -2.78 -21.19
CA ASP A 269 13.36 -2.61 -22.63
C ASP A 269 14.31 -1.51 -23.17
N PRO A 270 15.62 -1.76 -23.18
CA PRO A 270 16.63 -0.74 -23.50
C PRO A 270 16.60 -0.24 -24.96
N ASN A 271 15.86 -0.93 -25.83
CA ASN A 271 15.73 -0.57 -27.25
C ASN A 271 14.49 0.30 -27.55
N GLN A 272 13.64 0.56 -26.57
CA GLN A 272 12.50 1.43 -26.77
C GLN A 272 12.94 2.90 -26.99
N THR A 273 12.10 3.67 -27.65
CA THR A 273 12.28 5.12 -27.73
C THR A 273 12.20 5.70 -26.30
N ILE A 274 13.14 6.59 -25.96
CA ILE A 274 13.18 7.26 -24.64
C ILE A 274 11.82 7.90 -24.34
N GLY A 275 11.31 7.68 -23.14
CA GLY A 275 10.03 8.22 -22.69
C GLY A 275 8.79 7.38 -23.06
N THR A 276 8.94 6.25 -23.77
CA THR A 276 7.77 5.41 -24.13
C THR A 276 7.03 4.90 -22.90
N ASP A 277 7.73 4.37 -21.90
CA ASP A 277 7.13 3.92 -20.63
C ASP A 277 6.39 5.07 -19.93
N LEU A 278 7.06 6.21 -19.77
CA LEU A 278 6.48 7.38 -19.11
C LEU A 278 5.22 7.89 -19.83
N ASN A 279 5.23 7.89 -21.17
CA ASN A 279 4.07 8.32 -21.96
C ASN A 279 2.89 7.33 -21.78
N THR A 280 3.17 6.03 -21.76
CA THR A 280 2.15 5.01 -21.50
C THR A 280 1.59 5.14 -20.08
N LEU A 281 2.43 5.38 -19.08
CA LEU A 281 2.01 5.66 -17.70
C LEU A 281 1.11 6.90 -17.63
N LYS A 282 1.54 8.00 -18.25
CA LYS A 282 0.74 9.24 -18.28
C LYS A 282 -0.61 9.04 -19.00
N GLU A 283 -0.68 8.18 -20.02
CA GLU A 283 -1.96 7.86 -20.68
C GLU A 283 -2.91 7.10 -19.73
N PHE A 284 -2.44 6.09 -18.99
CA PHE A 284 -3.25 5.43 -17.96
C PHE A 284 -3.77 6.43 -16.92
N LEU A 285 -2.89 7.27 -16.39
CA LEU A 285 -3.23 8.25 -15.35
C LEU A 285 -4.23 9.30 -15.86
N LEU A 286 -4.04 9.80 -17.07
CA LEU A 286 -4.96 10.77 -17.67
C LEU A 286 -6.34 10.17 -17.94
N LEU A 287 -6.40 8.93 -18.40
CA LEU A 287 -7.67 8.22 -18.59
C LEU A 287 -8.36 7.94 -17.27
N SER A 288 -7.61 7.55 -16.23
CA SER A 288 -8.13 7.42 -14.86
C SER A 288 -8.73 8.74 -14.38
N TYR A 289 -7.98 9.84 -14.48
CA TYR A 289 -8.47 11.17 -14.10
C TYR A 289 -9.77 11.54 -14.82
N LYS A 290 -9.82 11.33 -16.15
CA LYS A 290 -11.00 11.66 -16.98
C LYS A 290 -12.21 10.81 -16.62
N GLN A 291 -12.05 9.51 -16.44
CA GLN A 291 -13.15 8.60 -16.10
C GLN A 291 -13.67 8.83 -14.67
N ASN A 292 -12.80 9.27 -13.78
CA ASN A 292 -13.15 9.68 -12.41
C ASN A 292 -13.59 11.16 -12.33
N GLU A 293 -13.72 11.84 -13.47
CA GLU A 293 -14.17 13.24 -13.59
C GLU A 293 -13.36 14.22 -12.73
N GLY A 294 -12.11 13.87 -12.38
CA GLY A 294 -11.27 14.62 -11.44
C GLY A 294 -11.78 14.65 -9.99
N ASN A 295 -12.90 13.99 -9.69
CA ASN A 295 -13.58 14.04 -8.39
C ASN A 295 -13.15 12.92 -7.42
N LYS A 296 -12.36 11.96 -7.88
CA LYS A 296 -11.81 10.86 -7.09
C LYS A 296 -10.32 10.73 -7.34
N LEU A 297 -9.62 10.21 -6.33
CA LEU A 297 -8.22 9.83 -6.48
C LEU A 297 -8.12 8.37 -6.93
N CYS A 298 -7.17 8.08 -7.82
CA CYS A 298 -6.80 6.73 -8.18
C CYS A 298 -5.88 6.12 -7.11
N TYR A 299 -6.24 4.96 -6.57
CA TYR A 299 -5.43 4.22 -5.62
C TYR A 299 -4.49 3.26 -6.37
N ILE A 300 -3.19 3.50 -6.28
CA ILE A 300 -2.16 2.64 -6.89
C ILE A 300 -1.45 1.85 -5.80
N GLY A 301 -1.48 0.53 -5.89
CA GLY A 301 -0.65 -0.34 -5.06
C GLY A 301 0.75 -0.49 -5.62
N GLY A 302 1.75 -0.62 -4.73
CA GLY A 302 3.14 -0.79 -5.10
C GLY A 302 3.86 0.49 -5.51
N PHE A 303 5.18 0.42 -5.61
CA PHE A 303 6.01 1.50 -6.15
C PHE A 303 7.37 0.99 -6.65
N PRO A 304 8.02 1.68 -7.63
CA PRO A 304 9.14 1.12 -8.40
C PRO A 304 10.47 1.05 -7.66
N ALA A 305 10.71 1.89 -6.64
CA ALA A 305 12.01 2.03 -6.00
C ALA A 305 12.58 0.70 -5.48
N TRP A 306 11.81 0.00 -4.69
CA TRP A 306 12.23 -1.23 -4.01
C TRP A 306 12.22 -2.47 -4.90
N ALA A 307 11.74 -2.34 -6.12
CA ALA A 307 11.95 -3.33 -7.15
C ALA A 307 13.36 -3.28 -7.75
N TYR A 308 14.04 -2.18 -7.57
CA TYR A 308 15.33 -1.85 -8.18
C TYR A 308 15.35 -1.92 -9.72
N LYS A 309 14.19 -2.09 -10.35
CA LYS A 309 14.08 -2.39 -11.78
C LYS A 309 14.48 -1.21 -12.66
N TYR A 310 14.19 0.00 -12.23
CA TYR A 310 14.47 1.24 -12.96
C TYR A 310 15.49 2.12 -12.23
N THR A 311 16.42 1.48 -11.56
CA THR A 311 17.47 2.14 -10.80
C THR A 311 18.86 1.69 -11.26
N MET A 312 19.92 2.27 -10.70
CA MET A 312 21.30 1.87 -10.97
C MET A 312 21.56 0.39 -10.63
N HIS A 313 20.79 -0.22 -9.73
CA HIS A 313 20.89 -1.66 -9.42
C HIS A 313 20.52 -2.55 -10.62
N ALA A 314 19.69 -2.07 -11.53
CA ALA A 314 19.31 -2.78 -12.74
C ALA A 314 19.99 -2.23 -14.00
N GLY A 315 20.92 -1.29 -13.85
CA GLY A 315 21.67 -0.69 -14.94
C GLY A 315 21.08 0.62 -15.48
N GLY A 316 20.13 1.24 -14.77
CA GLY A 316 19.68 2.61 -14.99
C GLY A 316 20.68 3.63 -14.43
N SER A 317 20.33 4.91 -14.54
CA SER A 317 21.17 6.02 -14.07
C SER A 317 20.71 6.64 -12.75
N HIS A 318 19.51 6.28 -12.27
CA HIS A 318 18.88 6.87 -11.10
C HIS A 318 18.92 5.96 -9.87
N ASP A 319 18.99 6.57 -8.69
CA ASP A 319 18.94 5.87 -7.41
C ASP A 319 17.50 5.46 -7.01
N ASP A 320 17.40 4.64 -5.96
CA ASP A 320 16.13 4.09 -5.46
C ASP A 320 15.19 5.19 -4.98
N VAL A 321 15.65 6.04 -4.05
CA VAL A 321 14.86 7.10 -3.43
C VAL A 321 14.42 8.16 -4.45
N PRO A 322 15.29 8.67 -5.33
CA PRO A 322 14.87 9.50 -6.46
C PRO A 322 13.82 8.85 -7.35
N THR A 323 13.92 7.54 -7.61
CA THR A 323 12.94 6.81 -8.42
C THR A 323 11.57 6.75 -7.75
N GLU A 324 11.53 6.55 -6.43
CA GLU A 324 10.29 6.63 -5.65
C GLU A 324 9.66 8.03 -5.75
N TRP A 325 10.46 9.07 -5.56
CA TRP A 325 9.97 10.45 -5.57
C TRP A 325 9.46 10.85 -6.94
N GLU A 326 10.16 10.51 -8.02
CA GLU A 326 9.71 10.83 -9.37
C GLU A 326 8.41 10.13 -9.71
N PHE A 327 8.28 8.84 -9.39
CA PHE A 327 7.01 8.12 -9.54
C PHE A 327 5.88 8.81 -8.76
N SER A 328 6.13 9.18 -7.51
CA SER A 328 5.14 9.84 -6.65
C SER A 328 4.74 11.22 -7.18
N ARG A 329 5.69 12.00 -7.72
CA ARG A 329 5.43 13.29 -8.38
C ARG A 329 4.50 13.12 -9.59
N ILE A 330 4.81 12.14 -10.44
CA ILE A 330 4.04 11.89 -11.65
C ILE A 330 2.61 11.50 -11.31
N ILE A 331 2.41 10.46 -10.47
CA ILE A 331 1.06 9.99 -10.14
C ILE A 331 0.24 11.06 -9.43
N SER A 332 0.85 11.82 -8.50
CA SER A 332 0.19 12.91 -7.78
C SER A 332 -0.32 13.98 -8.74
N ALA A 333 0.45 14.29 -9.79
CA ALA A 333 0.05 15.25 -10.81
C ALA A 333 -1.23 14.86 -11.57
N TYR A 334 -1.70 13.63 -11.47
CA TYR A 334 -2.92 13.11 -12.10
C TYR A 334 -4.00 12.66 -11.11
N ASN A 335 -4.01 13.17 -9.88
CA ASN A 335 -4.94 12.74 -8.84
C ASN A 335 -4.82 11.25 -8.49
N ALA A 336 -3.61 10.73 -8.41
CA ALA A 336 -3.37 9.37 -7.94
C ALA A 336 -2.46 9.37 -6.71
N PHE A 337 -2.65 8.40 -5.83
CA PHE A 337 -1.82 8.15 -4.65
C PHE A 337 -1.41 6.69 -4.60
N LYS A 338 -0.36 6.39 -3.85
CA LYS A 338 0.09 5.03 -3.57
C LYS A 338 0.06 4.72 -2.07
N ASP A 339 0.17 3.47 -1.72
CA ASP A 339 0.32 3.00 -0.34
C ASP A 339 1.76 2.52 -0.02
N ALA A 340 2.71 2.95 -0.81
CA ALA A 340 4.14 2.65 -0.66
C ALA A 340 4.46 1.15 -0.47
N ASP A 341 3.67 0.27 -1.09
CA ASP A 341 3.77 -1.18 -0.95
C ASP A 341 5.10 -1.69 -1.51
N ALA A 342 6.04 -1.95 -0.62
CA ALA A 342 7.43 -2.24 -0.97
C ALA A 342 7.58 -3.65 -1.54
N ILE A 343 7.87 -3.72 -2.82
CA ILE A 343 8.12 -4.98 -3.53
C ILE A 343 9.41 -5.62 -3.00
N GLY A 344 9.32 -6.90 -2.66
CA GLY A 344 10.47 -7.69 -2.17
C GLY A 344 10.72 -7.61 -0.67
N TYR A 345 10.21 -6.60 0.03
CA TYR A 345 10.32 -6.49 1.49
C TYR A 345 9.03 -6.83 2.22
N GLY A 346 7.96 -6.97 1.51
CA GLY A 346 6.69 -7.22 2.12
C GLY A 346 5.76 -7.92 1.17
N ALA A 347 5.63 -9.23 1.32
CA ALA A 347 4.53 -9.96 0.73
C ALA A 347 3.27 -9.71 1.55
N LEU A 348 2.16 -9.53 0.86
CA LEU A 348 0.84 -9.49 1.43
C LEU A 348 -0.06 -10.44 0.65
N ALA A 349 -0.48 -11.51 1.29
CA ALA A 349 -1.57 -12.34 0.81
C ALA A 349 -2.88 -11.96 1.53
N ASN A 350 -4.00 -12.41 0.99
CA ASN A 350 -5.30 -12.30 1.66
C ASN A 350 -5.89 -10.88 1.81
N ALA A 351 -5.36 -9.86 1.14
CA ALA A 351 -5.98 -8.53 1.21
C ALA A 351 -7.40 -8.52 0.62
N SER A 352 -7.68 -9.32 -0.41
CA SER A 352 -9.03 -9.53 -0.93
C SER A 352 -9.95 -10.30 0.03
N PHE A 353 -9.40 -11.10 0.93
CA PHE A 353 -10.14 -11.77 1.99
C PHE A 353 -10.44 -10.78 3.14
N TRP A 354 -9.40 -10.10 3.62
CA TRP A 354 -9.50 -9.19 4.75
C TRP A 354 -10.31 -7.93 4.47
N GLN A 355 -10.49 -7.50 3.22
CA GLN A 355 -11.36 -6.36 2.89
C GLN A 355 -12.79 -6.51 3.40
N HIS A 356 -13.23 -7.74 3.73
CA HIS A 356 -14.55 -8.06 4.29
C HIS A 356 -14.59 -8.00 5.83
N PHE A 357 -13.48 -7.68 6.47
CA PHE A 357 -13.41 -7.60 7.93
C PHE A 357 -14.35 -6.51 8.47
N PRO A 358 -15.19 -6.82 9.48
CA PRO A 358 -16.17 -5.88 10.01
C PRO A 358 -15.49 -4.83 10.90
N LEU A 359 -15.27 -3.64 10.36
CA LEU A 359 -14.76 -2.50 11.11
C LEU A 359 -15.87 -1.84 11.93
N LYS A 360 -15.52 -1.26 13.09
CA LYS A 360 -16.38 -0.30 13.81
C LYS A 360 -16.64 0.90 12.91
N GLU A 361 -17.72 1.62 13.18
CA GLU A 361 -18.05 2.85 12.48
C GLU A 361 -16.95 3.90 12.65
N LYS A 362 -16.51 4.12 13.89
CA LYS A 362 -15.44 5.06 14.26
C LYS A 362 -14.49 4.48 15.31
N TYR A 363 -13.27 5.02 15.34
CA TYR A 363 -12.22 4.71 16.29
C TYR A 363 -11.72 6.02 16.92
N PRO A 364 -12.43 6.59 17.91
CA PRO A 364 -12.08 7.88 18.49
C PRO A 364 -10.75 7.83 19.26
N GLN A 365 -10.11 8.99 19.39
CA GLN A 365 -8.97 9.24 20.26
C GLN A 365 -9.25 10.50 21.09
N ASP A 366 -8.81 10.48 22.33
CA ASP A 366 -8.97 11.61 23.22
C ASP A 366 -7.92 12.69 22.93
N TRP A 367 -8.27 13.93 23.20
CA TRP A 367 -7.37 15.08 23.16
C TRP A 367 -7.13 15.60 24.56
N VAL A 368 -5.94 16.15 24.83
CA VAL A 368 -5.59 16.68 26.13
C VAL A 368 -6.36 17.96 26.44
N SER A 369 -6.81 18.12 27.68
CA SER A 369 -7.43 19.36 28.14
C SER A 369 -6.41 20.34 28.76
N HIS A 370 -6.74 21.63 28.77
CA HIS A 370 -5.90 22.63 29.46
C HIS A 370 -5.80 22.39 30.98
N SER A 371 -6.82 21.80 31.61
CA SER A 371 -6.74 21.37 33.01
C SER A 371 -5.68 20.30 33.24
N ASP A 372 -5.66 19.27 32.37
CA ASP A 372 -4.65 18.21 32.46
C ASP A 372 -3.23 18.75 32.27
N LEU A 373 -3.05 19.70 31.35
CA LEU A 373 -1.74 20.34 31.13
C LEU A 373 -1.29 21.14 32.36
N LYS A 374 -2.21 21.84 33.06
CA LYS A 374 -1.92 22.56 34.30
C LYS A 374 -1.59 21.61 35.44
N GLU A 375 -2.36 20.57 35.66
CA GLU A 375 -2.13 19.54 36.67
C GLU A 375 -0.77 18.85 36.51
N ARG A 376 -0.34 18.66 35.26
CA ARG A 376 0.99 18.10 34.90
C ARG A 376 2.13 19.13 35.02
N GLY A 377 1.85 20.38 35.40
CA GLY A 377 2.86 21.44 35.51
C GLY A 377 3.50 21.82 34.18
N LEU A 378 2.74 21.71 33.10
CA LEU A 378 3.17 22.06 31.74
C LEU A 378 2.71 23.46 31.32
N LEU A 379 1.74 24.03 32.05
CA LEU A 379 1.28 25.40 31.89
C LEU A 379 1.52 26.19 33.18
N THR A 380 1.88 27.44 33.03
CA THR A 380 1.94 28.43 34.09
C THR A 380 0.54 28.80 34.60
N ALA A 381 0.44 29.56 35.69
CA ALA A 381 -0.84 29.99 36.25
C ALA A 381 -1.66 30.84 35.25
N ASP A 382 -1.03 31.68 34.44
CA ASP A 382 -1.62 32.50 33.39
C ASP A 382 -1.88 31.72 32.08
N GLY A 383 -1.60 30.41 32.06
CA GLY A 383 -1.96 29.51 30.96
C GLY A 383 -0.94 29.44 29.82
N LYS A 384 0.24 30.02 30.00
CA LYS A 384 1.35 29.90 29.05
C LYS A 384 2.12 28.60 29.22
N VAL A 385 2.85 28.20 28.18
CA VAL A 385 3.71 27.01 28.27
C VAL A 385 4.84 27.27 29.28
N ASP A 386 4.95 26.41 30.30
CA ASP A 386 6.07 26.45 31.24
C ASP A 386 7.31 25.79 30.62
N ILE A 387 8.07 26.57 29.86
CA ILE A 387 9.27 26.10 29.17
C ILE A 387 10.43 25.90 30.14
N GLY A 388 10.72 26.90 31.01
CA GLY A 388 11.91 26.87 31.88
C GLY A 388 13.18 26.53 31.08
N LYS A 389 13.80 25.38 31.39
CA LYS A 389 14.92 24.80 30.64
C LYS A 389 14.50 23.58 29.76
N ARG A 390 13.20 23.31 29.68
CA ARG A 390 12.68 22.09 29.06
C ARG A 390 12.75 22.17 27.53
N ASN A 391 13.10 21.05 26.92
CA ASN A 391 12.92 20.77 25.51
C ASN A 391 11.92 19.61 25.38
N PHE A 392 10.88 19.82 24.61
CA PHE A 392 9.84 18.83 24.37
C PHE A 392 10.13 18.07 23.10
N ILE A 393 10.13 16.75 23.17
CA ILE A 393 10.36 15.88 22.01
C ILE A 393 9.16 14.99 21.75
N ILE A 394 8.99 14.60 20.48
CA ILE A 394 8.04 13.60 20.04
C ILE A 394 8.70 12.64 19.05
N PHE A 395 8.38 11.35 19.15
CA PHE A 395 8.76 10.36 18.17
C PHE A 395 7.67 10.14 17.14
N TYR A 396 8.01 10.33 15.88
CA TYR A 396 7.26 9.80 14.74
C TYR A 396 7.67 8.34 14.57
N VAL A 397 6.79 7.43 14.99
CA VAL A 397 6.99 5.99 14.84
C VAL A 397 6.46 5.60 13.46
N GLY A 398 7.35 5.49 12.49
CA GLY A 398 7.00 5.52 11.06
C GLY A 398 7.35 4.30 10.24
N ASP A 399 7.16 4.49 8.94
CA ASP A 399 7.17 3.50 7.86
C ASP A 399 6.03 2.48 7.95
N TYR A 400 4.85 2.93 8.41
CA TYR A 400 3.62 2.15 8.40
C TYR A 400 2.65 2.66 7.31
N ASP A 401 3.19 2.92 6.14
CA ASP A 401 2.51 3.38 4.93
C ASP A 401 2.28 2.25 3.91
N ALA A 402 2.89 1.08 4.14
CA ALA A 402 2.75 -0.12 3.33
C ALA A 402 1.91 -1.20 4.03
N SER A 403 0.94 -1.77 3.32
CA SER A 403 0.06 -2.82 3.86
C SER A 403 0.83 -4.05 4.33
N ALA A 404 1.85 -4.46 3.57
CA ALA A 404 2.69 -5.60 3.91
C ALA A 404 3.50 -5.36 5.19
N TRP A 405 4.16 -4.20 5.32
CA TRP A 405 4.89 -3.84 6.53
C TRP A 405 4.02 -3.89 7.78
N VAL A 406 2.88 -3.20 7.75
CA VAL A 406 1.95 -3.13 8.88
C VAL A 406 1.49 -4.52 9.28
N SER A 407 1.17 -5.38 8.30
CA SER A 407 0.73 -6.76 8.55
C SER A 407 1.83 -7.63 9.14
N GLN A 408 3.05 -7.55 8.58
CA GLN A 408 4.15 -8.44 8.96
C GLN A 408 4.83 -8.03 10.26
N ARG A 409 4.92 -6.71 10.53
CA ARG A 409 5.64 -6.20 11.70
C ARG A 409 4.82 -6.23 13.00
N THR A 410 3.52 -6.51 12.93
CA THR A 410 2.68 -6.59 14.13
C THR A 410 3.23 -7.55 15.19
N PRO A 411 3.62 -8.81 14.88
CA PRO A 411 4.10 -9.73 15.91
C PRO A 411 5.41 -9.29 16.57
N SER A 412 6.27 -8.58 15.85
CA SER A 412 7.60 -8.19 16.34
C SER A 412 7.66 -6.79 16.96
N ILE A 413 6.75 -5.91 16.58
CA ILE A 413 6.75 -4.51 17.03
C ILE A 413 5.53 -4.20 17.89
N TRP A 414 4.32 -4.45 17.39
CA TRP A 414 3.11 -4.12 18.15
C TRP A 414 2.93 -4.98 19.40
N ASP A 415 3.27 -6.25 19.33
CA ASP A 415 3.16 -7.20 20.44
C ASP A 415 4.41 -7.18 21.37
N ASP A 416 5.30 -6.19 21.21
CA ASP A 416 6.45 -6.01 22.10
C ASP A 416 5.99 -5.80 23.56
N LYS A 417 6.61 -6.53 24.49
CA LYS A 417 6.26 -6.56 25.92
C LYS A 417 6.39 -5.21 26.63
N ASN A 418 7.19 -4.29 26.10
CA ASN A 418 7.43 -2.97 26.68
C ASN A 418 6.55 -1.89 26.02
N ARG A 419 5.65 -2.24 25.08
CA ARG A 419 4.69 -1.30 24.52
C ARG A 419 3.80 -0.71 25.62
N GLY A 420 3.57 0.59 25.55
CA GLY A 420 2.78 1.32 26.53
C GLY A 420 3.57 1.83 27.75
N GLN A 421 4.89 1.57 27.86
CA GLN A 421 5.70 2.13 28.95
C GLN A 421 6.10 3.59 28.71
N VAL A 422 6.24 4.00 27.44
CA VAL A 422 6.50 5.39 27.03
C VAL A 422 5.48 5.82 25.98
N PRO A 423 5.16 7.12 25.88
CA PRO A 423 4.24 7.61 24.86
C PRO A 423 4.85 7.51 23.47
N LEU A 424 4.08 6.97 22.50
CA LEU A 424 4.48 6.81 21.11
C LEU A 424 3.39 7.33 20.17
N MET A 425 3.78 8.11 19.17
CA MET A 425 2.90 8.53 18.08
C MET A 425 3.07 7.59 16.88
N TRP A 426 2.17 6.62 16.76
CA TRP A 426 2.14 5.65 15.67
C TRP A 426 1.58 6.30 14.41
N CYS A 427 2.41 6.43 13.40
CA CYS A 427 2.03 7.08 12.16
C CYS A 427 1.75 6.04 11.08
N ILE A 428 0.46 5.84 10.80
CA ILE A 428 -0.04 4.80 9.91
C ILE A 428 -0.89 5.45 8.82
N SER A 429 -0.67 5.09 7.57
CA SER A 429 -1.55 5.55 6.49
C SER A 429 -2.96 4.98 6.66
N PRO A 430 -3.99 5.81 6.89
CA PRO A 430 -5.33 5.31 7.18
C PRO A 430 -6.02 4.64 5.98
N VAL A 431 -5.51 4.82 4.76
CA VAL A 431 -6.00 4.13 3.56
C VAL A 431 -5.76 2.63 3.61
N LEU A 432 -4.78 2.17 4.40
CA LEU A 432 -4.47 0.76 4.60
C LEU A 432 -5.64 -0.03 5.17
N GLY A 433 -6.59 0.66 5.83
CA GLY A 433 -7.86 0.08 6.25
C GLY A 433 -8.71 -0.51 5.12
N LYS A 434 -8.38 -0.27 3.85
CA LYS A 434 -9.00 -0.95 2.69
C LYS A 434 -8.41 -2.35 2.43
N ARG A 435 -7.12 -2.52 2.66
CA ARG A 435 -6.38 -3.77 2.36
C ARG A 435 -6.14 -4.63 3.59
N VAL A 436 -5.83 -3.99 4.72
CA VAL A 436 -5.53 -4.66 6.00
C VAL A 436 -6.39 -4.10 7.14
N PRO A 437 -7.73 -4.08 7.00
CA PRO A 437 -8.63 -3.51 8.01
C PRO A 437 -8.48 -4.19 9.37
N HIS A 438 -8.24 -5.50 9.40
CA HIS A 438 -8.03 -6.31 10.59
C HIS A 438 -6.80 -5.85 11.41
N VAL A 439 -5.73 -5.43 10.74
CA VAL A 439 -4.51 -4.93 11.39
C VAL A 439 -4.79 -3.60 12.07
N LEU A 440 -5.39 -2.64 11.35
CA LEU A 440 -5.72 -1.34 11.92
C LEU A 440 -6.75 -1.46 13.04
N HIS A 441 -7.74 -2.36 12.89
CA HIS A 441 -8.68 -2.69 13.96
C HIS A 441 -7.96 -3.20 15.20
N ASN A 442 -7.03 -4.15 15.03
CA ASN A 442 -6.22 -4.68 16.12
C ASN A 442 -5.48 -3.55 16.85
N PHE A 443 -4.77 -2.69 16.14
CA PHE A 443 -4.06 -1.57 16.73
C PHE A 443 -4.98 -0.67 17.54
N ARG A 444 -6.11 -0.26 16.94
CA ARG A 444 -7.06 0.66 17.57
C ARG A 444 -7.86 0.05 18.74
N THR A 445 -7.95 -1.26 18.84
CA THR A 445 -8.67 -1.94 19.93
C THR A 445 -7.77 -2.47 21.03
N THR A 446 -6.47 -2.57 20.78
CA THR A 446 -5.47 -3.02 21.77
C THR A 446 -4.48 -1.91 22.18
N ALA A 447 -4.75 -0.67 21.75
CA ALA A 447 -3.97 0.49 22.12
C ALA A 447 -3.97 0.72 23.65
N THR A 448 -2.83 1.10 24.19
CA THR A 448 -2.70 1.58 25.57
C THR A 448 -2.92 3.10 25.64
N LYS A 449 -2.97 3.67 26.82
CA LYS A 449 -3.06 5.13 27.01
C LYS A 449 -1.83 5.90 26.46
N ASN A 450 -0.73 5.20 26.22
CA ASN A 450 0.52 5.77 25.70
C ASN A 450 0.67 5.56 24.17
N ASP A 451 -0.30 4.92 23.52
CA ASP A 451 -0.33 4.75 22.06
C ASP A 451 -1.28 5.80 21.45
N TYR A 452 -0.76 6.71 20.67
CA TYR A 452 -1.54 7.68 19.91
C TYR A 452 -1.32 7.48 18.42
N PHE A 453 -2.34 7.69 17.59
CA PHE A 453 -2.27 7.47 16.14
C PHE A 453 -2.37 8.79 15.38
N ALA A 454 -1.45 8.99 14.46
CA ALA A 454 -1.45 10.07 13.47
C ALA A 454 -1.42 9.47 12.05
N ALA A 455 -1.74 10.27 11.05
CA ALA A 455 -1.56 9.83 9.68
C ALA A 455 -0.08 9.91 9.26
N ALA A 456 0.39 8.89 8.54
CA ALA A 456 1.67 8.90 7.84
C ALA A 456 1.53 9.58 6.47
N ASP A 457 2.66 9.88 5.86
CA ASP A 457 2.86 10.11 4.42
C ASP A 457 1.80 10.96 3.71
N ASN A 458 1.64 12.18 4.15
CA ASN A 458 0.77 13.20 3.56
C ASN A 458 -0.73 13.03 3.84
N GLY A 459 -1.17 11.93 4.48
CA GLY A 459 -2.57 11.71 4.82
C GLY A 459 -3.07 10.30 4.50
N ALA A 460 -4.21 10.18 3.82
CA ALA A 460 -4.81 8.90 3.43
C ALA A 460 -4.22 8.42 2.10
N GLY A 461 -3.01 7.89 2.16
CA GLY A 461 -2.20 7.44 1.04
C GLY A 461 -1.10 8.44 0.66
N TYR A 462 0.00 7.91 0.16
CA TYR A 462 1.16 8.70 -0.25
C TYR A 462 0.86 9.46 -1.54
N ILE A 463 0.64 10.75 -1.40
CA ILE A 463 0.48 11.72 -2.48
C ILE A 463 1.26 12.98 -2.12
N MET A 464 1.85 13.64 -3.08
CA MET A 464 2.54 14.92 -2.87
C MET A 464 1.55 16.07 -3.11
N PRO A 465 0.96 16.69 -2.07
CA PRO A 465 -0.12 17.67 -2.28
C PRO A 465 0.34 18.93 -3.01
N GLY A 466 1.62 19.27 -2.96
CA GLY A 466 2.19 20.34 -3.78
C GLY A 466 2.03 20.13 -5.29
N MET A 467 1.95 18.86 -5.74
CA MET A 467 1.70 18.51 -7.14
C MET A 467 0.23 18.63 -7.56
N LEU A 468 -0.68 18.83 -6.61
CA LEU A 468 -2.09 19.08 -6.86
C LEU A 468 -2.43 20.56 -7.03
N GLN A 469 -1.49 21.45 -6.71
CA GLN A 469 -1.62 22.90 -6.83
C GLN A 469 -1.44 23.37 -8.28
N GLU A 470 -2.15 24.43 -8.66
CA GLU A 470 -1.91 25.09 -9.94
C GLU A 470 -0.70 26.05 -9.88
N PRO A 471 0.04 26.15 -10.97
CA PRO A 471 -0.04 25.38 -12.22
C PRO A 471 0.53 23.96 -12.07
N ARG A 472 -0.18 22.95 -12.59
CA ARG A 472 0.27 21.54 -12.55
C ARG A 472 1.17 21.26 -13.74
N ALA A 473 2.46 21.53 -13.61
CA ALA A 473 3.43 21.50 -14.70
C ALA A 473 3.51 20.15 -15.45
N ILE A 474 3.31 19.02 -14.74
CA ILE A 474 3.39 17.68 -15.35
C ILE A 474 2.12 17.32 -16.16
N SER A 475 0.94 17.65 -15.63
CA SER A 475 -0.33 17.19 -16.22
C SER A 475 -1.14 18.27 -16.92
N GLY A 476 -0.94 19.54 -16.58
CA GLY A 476 -1.77 20.65 -17.06
C GLY A 476 -3.24 20.61 -16.56
N LEU A 477 -3.54 19.74 -15.59
CA LEU A 477 -4.91 19.58 -15.06
C LEU A 477 -5.27 20.70 -14.07
N PRO A 478 -6.57 20.97 -13.84
CA PRO A 478 -7.03 21.87 -12.78
C PRO A 478 -6.63 21.39 -11.39
N SER A 479 -6.66 22.29 -10.39
CA SER A 479 -6.31 21.95 -9.00
C SER A 479 -7.01 20.69 -8.49
N GLY A 480 -6.24 19.78 -7.90
CA GLY A 480 -6.73 18.55 -7.25
C GLY A 480 -6.90 18.68 -5.74
N LEU A 481 -6.62 19.84 -5.15
CA LEU A 481 -6.60 20.03 -3.70
C LEU A 481 -7.94 19.72 -3.02
N ASN A 482 -9.05 20.18 -3.58
CA ASN A 482 -10.38 19.91 -3.01
C ASN A 482 -10.73 18.41 -3.08
N THR A 483 -10.41 17.76 -4.19
CA THR A 483 -10.63 16.32 -4.33
C THR A 483 -9.81 15.55 -3.29
N TRP A 484 -8.57 15.95 -3.08
CA TRP A 484 -7.69 15.37 -2.07
C TRP A 484 -8.18 15.63 -0.63
N ALA A 485 -8.59 16.84 -0.30
CA ALA A 485 -9.15 17.14 1.01
C ALA A 485 -10.43 16.30 1.30
N ASN A 486 -11.33 16.20 0.32
CA ASN A 486 -12.55 15.39 0.44
C ASN A 486 -12.25 13.89 0.55
N HIS A 487 -11.16 13.42 -0.09
CA HIS A 487 -10.69 12.04 0.07
C HIS A 487 -10.19 11.78 1.50
N ASN A 488 -9.46 12.70 2.12
CA ASN A 488 -8.88 12.51 3.45
C ASN A 488 -9.91 12.51 4.58
N LYS A 489 -10.89 13.43 4.54
CA LYS A 489 -11.86 13.64 5.64
C LYS A 489 -12.50 12.35 6.17
N PRO A 490 -13.09 11.45 5.36
CA PRO A 490 -13.72 10.24 5.87
C PRO A 490 -12.75 9.27 6.54
N TYR A 491 -11.49 9.24 6.13
CA TYR A 491 -10.48 8.40 6.78
C TYR A 491 -10.08 8.96 8.14
N TYR A 492 -9.84 10.27 8.22
CA TYR A 492 -9.51 10.92 9.49
C TYR A 492 -10.66 10.80 10.49
N ASP A 493 -11.88 11.04 10.06
CA ASP A 493 -13.07 10.87 10.89
C ASP A 493 -13.25 9.42 11.38
N LYS A 494 -13.12 8.44 10.49
CA LYS A 494 -13.24 7.02 10.84
C LYS A 494 -12.19 6.57 11.86
N TRP A 495 -10.93 6.94 11.64
CA TRP A 495 -9.82 6.49 12.47
C TRP A 495 -9.52 7.44 13.64
N GLY A 496 -10.27 8.54 13.79
CA GLY A 496 -10.10 9.53 14.86
C GLY A 496 -8.77 10.27 14.76
N LEU A 497 -8.28 10.51 13.53
CA LEU A 497 -7.01 11.20 13.30
C LEU A 497 -7.23 12.70 13.23
N THR A 498 -6.30 13.47 13.77
CA THR A 498 -6.32 14.94 13.75
C THR A 498 -4.94 15.55 13.51
N ILE A 499 -3.94 14.70 13.28
CA ILE A 499 -2.56 15.05 13.00
C ILE A 499 -2.09 14.30 11.75
N SER A 500 -1.38 15.00 10.85
CA SER A 500 -0.53 14.38 9.82
C SER A 500 0.91 14.44 10.30
N GLY A 501 1.40 13.31 10.79
CA GLY A 501 2.68 13.22 11.50
C GLY A 501 3.90 13.48 10.63
N PHE A 502 3.77 13.35 9.31
CA PHE A 502 4.81 13.66 8.33
C PHE A 502 4.19 14.03 6.98
N VAL A 503 4.63 15.16 6.41
CA VAL A 503 4.30 15.57 5.04
C VAL A 503 5.58 15.51 4.20
N ILE A 504 5.63 14.54 3.31
CA ILE A 504 6.74 14.34 2.38
C ILE A 504 6.53 15.26 1.18
N ASP A 505 7.12 16.45 1.24
CA ASP A 505 7.01 17.48 0.19
C ASP A 505 8.38 17.93 -0.34
N GLY A 506 9.46 17.18 -0.04
CA GLY A 506 10.84 17.50 -0.43
C GLY A 506 11.00 17.71 -1.93
N GLU A 507 10.38 16.88 -2.75
CA GLU A 507 10.47 16.88 -4.21
C GLU A 507 9.23 17.47 -4.92
N ALA A 508 8.31 18.06 -4.16
CA ALA A 508 7.14 18.76 -4.69
C ALA A 508 7.24 20.28 -4.48
N PRO A 509 6.46 21.12 -5.17
CA PRO A 509 6.28 22.51 -4.80
C PRO A 509 5.84 22.65 -3.34
N ALA A 510 6.34 23.66 -2.64
CA ALA A 510 5.89 23.96 -1.29
C ALA A 510 4.38 24.21 -1.24
N LEU A 511 3.76 23.86 -0.12
CA LEU A 511 2.33 24.11 0.08
C LEU A 511 2.02 25.60 0.08
N ASN A 512 1.08 26.01 -0.78
CA ASN A 512 0.50 27.34 -0.75
C ASN A 512 -0.60 27.41 0.32
N LYS A 513 -1.21 28.59 0.46
CA LYS A 513 -2.30 28.82 1.43
C LYS A 513 -3.44 27.80 1.26
N LEU A 514 -3.88 27.53 0.03
CA LEU A 514 -4.97 26.56 -0.22
C LEU A 514 -4.59 25.11 0.19
N GLY A 515 -3.35 24.71 -0.03
CA GLY A 515 -2.84 23.42 0.44
C GLY A 515 -2.86 23.31 1.96
N LEU A 516 -2.46 24.37 2.65
CA LEU A 516 -2.52 24.46 4.11
C LEU A 516 -3.98 24.50 4.62
N ASP A 517 -4.88 25.25 3.97
CA ASP A 517 -6.32 25.27 4.29
C ASP A 517 -6.95 23.87 4.15
N CYS A 518 -6.53 23.11 3.14
CA CYS A 518 -6.95 21.71 2.99
C CYS A 518 -6.51 20.86 4.19
N TYR A 519 -5.24 20.92 4.60
CA TYR A 519 -4.78 20.22 5.81
C TYR A 519 -5.56 20.65 7.05
N ALA A 520 -5.74 21.94 7.28
CA ALA A 520 -6.49 22.45 8.43
C ALA A 520 -7.91 21.87 8.49
N SER A 521 -8.51 21.51 7.36
CA SER A 521 -9.85 20.95 7.27
C SER A 521 -10.00 19.50 7.75
N PHE A 522 -8.92 18.72 7.78
CA PHE A 522 -8.94 17.31 8.23
C PHE A 522 -7.83 16.95 9.23
N SER A 523 -6.78 17.77 9.34
CA SER A 523 -5.66 17.61 10.27
C SER A 523 -5.48 18.85 11.16
N PRO A 524 -6.54 19.30 11.87
CA PRO A 524 -6.56 20.60 12.54
C PRO A 524 -5.59 20.72 13.73
N ASN A 525 -5.12 19.59 14.25
CA ASN A 525 -4.24 19.57 15.41
C ASN A 525 -2.74 19.55 15.07
N GLY A 526 -2.39 19.46 13.80
CA GLY A 526 -1.00 19.66 13.38
C GLY A 526 -0.58 18.92 12.12
N ILE A 527 0.43 19.49 11.47
CA ILE A 527 1.15 18.85 10.36
C ILE A 527 2.67 19.03 10.54
N VAL A 528 3.45 18.10 9.97
CA VAL A 528 4.91 18.13 10.03
C VAL A 528 5.52 18.01 8.63
N PRO A 529 5.58 19.09 7.85
CA PRO A 529 6.15 19.11 6.51
C PRO A 529 7.66 19.35 6.49
N GLN A 530 8.32 18.96 5.38
CA GLN A 530 9.75 19.13 5.18
C GLN A 530 10.12 20.58 4.77
N LYS A 531 9.26 21.27 3.98
CA LYS A 531 9.58 22.54 3.31
C LYS A 531 9.03 23.80 3.95
N THR A 532 8.22 23.72 4.98
CA THR A 532 7.64 24.91 5.62
C THR A 532 8.64 25.63 6.53
N PRO A 533 8.34 26.88 6.98
CA PRO A 533 9.07 27.53 8.05
C PRO A 533 9.18 26.65 9.31
N LEU A 534 10.19 26.92 10.15
CA LEU A 534 10.57 26.06 11.26
C LEU A 534 9.40 25.67 12.17
N ALA A 535 8.60 26.64 12.61
CA ALA A 535 7.37 26.42 13.35
C ALA A 535 6.48 27.67 13.27
N LYS A 536 5.24 27.52 12.80
CA LYS A 536 4.27 28.61 12.67
C LYS A 536 2.84 28.09 12.74
N MET A 537 1.91 28.98 13.07
CA MET A 537 0.47 28.72 12.99
C MET A 537 -0.07 28.98 11.59
N HIS A 538 -0.95 28.11 11.10
CA HIS A 538 -1.84 28.38 9.97
C HIS A 538 -3.27 28.34 10.48
N GLY A 539 -3.86 29.52 10.72
CA GLY A 539 -5.09 29.60 11.52
C GLY A 539 -4.87 28.99 12.91
N ASP A 540 -5.68 27.98 13.26
CA ASP A 540 -5.52 27.24 14.53
C ASP A 540 -4.65 25.98 14.42
N MET A 541 -4.18 25.64 13.23
CA MET A 541 -3.35 24.47 13.00
C MET A 541 -1.85 24.80 13.22
N PRO A 542 -1.15 24.13 14.15
CA PRO A 542 0.30 24.24 14.26
C PRO A 542 0.99 23.49 13.12
N VAL A 543 2.00 24.12 12.54
CA VAL A 543 2.85 23.59 11.48
C VAL A 543 4.26 23.53 12.01
N LEU A 544 4.81 22.35 12.19
CA LEU A 544 6.16 22.10 12.67
C LEU A 544 7.00 21.51 11.53
N ARG A 545 8.13 22.12 11.20
CA ARG A 545 9.03 21.55 10.20
C ARG A 545 9.57 20.20 10.68
N ALA A 546 9.57 19.19 9.77
CA ALA A 546 10.15 17.89 10.04
C ALA A 546 11.61 18.02 10.54
N GLY A 547 11.92 17.25 11.56
CA GLY A 547 13.22 17.21 12.19
C GLY A 547 14.18 16.22 11.54
N HIS A 548 14.83 15.39 12.35
CA HIS A 548 15.85 14.45 11.90
C HIS A 548 15.42 13.00 12.10
N ASP A 549 15.97 12.14 11.25
CA ASP A 549 15.91 10.70 11.44
C ASP A 549 16.90 10.28 12.55
N VAL A 550 16.41 9.46 13.47
CA VAL A 550 17.21 8.82 14.53
C VAL A 550 16.99 7.32 14.44
N ASN A 551 17.84 6.66 13.66
CA ASN A 551 17.66 5.24 13.31
C ASN A 551 18.80 4.35 13.82
N GLN A 552 19.68 4.84 14.69
CA GLN A 552 20.74 4.06 15.31
C GLN A 552 20.15 2.84 16.04
N ASN A 553 20.82 1.70 15.92
CA ASN A 553 20.35 0.49 16.60
C ASN A 553 20.68 0.51 18.10
N ASP A 554 21.79 1.11 18.47
CA ASP A 554 22.19 1.30 19.87
C ASP A 554 21.40 2.45 20.50
N PRO A 555 20.60 2.20 21.55
CA PRO A 555 19.81 3.22 22.23
C PRO A 555 20.62 4.35 22.84
N ALA A 556 21.83 4.08 23.35
CA ALA A 556 22.70 5.11 23.92
C ALA A 556 23.22 6.06 22.85
N VAL A 557 23.60 5.55 21.67
CA VAL A 557 24.02 6.37 20.54
C VAL A 557 22.83 7.18 20.00
N ALA A 558 21.65 6.60 19.95
CA ALA A 558 20.43 7.29 19.53
C ALA A 558 20.09 8.44 20.51
N ALA A 559 20.17 8.20 21.82
CA ALA A 559 19.94 9.21 22.84
C ALA A 559 20.95 10.37 22.74
N GLN A 560 22.24 10.08 22.56
CA GLN A 560 23.25 11.13 22.36
C GLN A 560 22.97 11.94 21.10
N THR A 561 22.58 11.29 20.00
CA THR A 561 22.18 11.98 18.76
C THR A 561 21.00 12.93 19.00
N ILE A 562 20.01 12.55 19.79
CA ILE A 562 18.87 13.41 20.15
C ILE A 562 19.36 14.63 20.96
N VAL A 563 20.21 14.43 21.97
CA VAL A 563 20.78 15.53 22.78
C VAL A 563 21.54 16.53 21.90
N ASP A 564 22.39 16.03 21.02
CA ASP A 564 23.18 16.87 20.11
C ASP A 564 22.26 17.69 19.19
N GLN A 565 21.25 17.08 18.63
CA GLN A 565 20.27 17.72 17.73
C GLN A 565 19.41 18.77 18.45
N VAL A 566 18.98 18.52 19.68
CA VAL A 566 18.25 19.48 20.51
C VAL A 566 19.11 20.69 20.79
N ASN A 567 20.39 20.49 21.13
CA ASN A 567 21.33 21.56 21.43
C ASN A 567 21.71 22.41 20.20
N GLU A 568 21.79 21.80 19.02
CA GLU A 568 22.08 22.50 17.76
C GLU A 568 20.91 23.35 17.26
N ARG A 569 19.66 22.97 17.59
CA ARG A 569 18.42 23.59 17.09
C ARG A 569 17.68 24.42 18.12
N SER A 570 18.37 25.25 18.86
CA SER A 570 17.84 26.02 19.99
C SER A 570 16.80 27.12 19.65
N MET A 571 16.22 27.16 18.42
CA MET A 571 15.28 28.22 18.04
C MET A 571 13.87 28.08 18.63
N ILE A 572 13.45 26.87 18.99
CA ILE A 572 12.19 26.56 19.68
C ILE A 572 12.35 25.30 20.53
N PRO A 573 11.65 25.19 21.67
CA PRO A 573 11.79 24.04 22.56
C PRO A 573 10.92 22.83 22.14
N PHE A 574 10.66 22.65 20.87
CA PHE A 574 9.84 21.57 20.34
C PHE A 574 10.56 20.85 19.20
N HIS A 575 10.79 19.53 19.36
CA HIS A 575 11.59 18.74 18.44
C HIS A 575 10.86 17.46 18.01
N TRP A 576 10.86 17.18 16.73
CA TRP A 576 10.28 15.99 16.13
C TRP A 576 11.40 15.09 15.59
N PHE A 577 11.33 13.81 15.92
CA PHE A 577 12.31 12.81 15.49
C PHE A 577 11.62 11.66 14.79
N ARG A 578 12.06 11.31 13.60
CA ARG A 578 11.58 10.17 12.84
C ARG A 578 12.40 8.92 13.19
N ASN A 579 11.70 7.84 13.47
CA ASN A 579 12.28 6.53 13.76
C ASN A 579 11.59 5.48 12.90
N ILE A 580 12.38 4.66 12.21
CA ILE A 580 11.87 3.67 11.25
C ILE A 580 11.89 2.30 11.91
N LEU A 581 10.72 1.66 12.03
CA LEU A 581 10.52 0.26 12.41
C LEU A 581 11.25 -0.19 13.70
N LYS A 582 11.43 0.72 14.66
CA LYS A 582 12.00 0.39 15.96
C LYS A 582 10.95 -0.23 16.88
N THR A 583 11.39 -1.14 17.77
CA THR A 583 10.50 -1.78 18.75
C THR A 583 10.20 -0.85 19.93
N PRO A 584 9.06 -1.00 20.61
CA PRO A 584 8.79 -0.31 21.87
C PRO A 584 9.89 -0.48 22.92
N THR A 585 10.52 -1.64 23.00
CA THR A 585 11.70 -1.87 23.86
C THR A 585 12.82 -0.87 23.55
N TRP A 586 13.16 -0.66 22.29
CA TRP A 586 14.18 0.31 21.89
C TRP A 586 13.82 1.74 22.36
N TYR A 587 12.56 2.17 22.20
CA TYR A 587 12.14 3.50 22.67
C TYR A 587 12.26 3.66 24.18
N VAL A 588 11.90 2.63 24.95
CA VAL A 588 12.06 2.64 26.41
C VAL A 588 13.53 2.80 26.80
N GLU A 589 14.42 2.08 26.13
CA GLU A 589 15.87 2.16 26.36
C GLU A 589 16.41 3.55 25.98
N VAL A 590 16.03 4.12 24.83
CA VAL A 590 16.42 5.49 24.43
C VAL A 590 15.97 6.51 25.46
N VAL A 591 14.73 6.44 25.93
CA VAL A 591 14.21 7.38 26.94
C VAL A 591 14.97 7.25 28.28
N ASN A 592 15.37 6.04 28.66
CA ASN A 592 16.18 5.83 29.86
C ASN A 592 17.59 6.42 29.73
N GLU A 593 18.20 6.31 28.53
CA GLU A 593 19.50 6.94 28.27
C GLU A 593 19.38 8.47 28.20
N LEU A 594 18.34 9.03 27.57
CA LEU A 594 18.08 10.48 27.53
C LEU A 594 18.01 11.08 28.93
N LYS A 595 17.32 10.44 29.88
CA LYS A 595 17.21 10.91 31.27
C LYS A 595 18.56 10.97 32.00
N LYS A 596 19.53 10.16 31.59
CA LYS A 596 20.89 10.20 32.15
C LYS A 596 21.73 11.34 31.57
N LEU A 597 21.48 11.68 30.31
CA LEU A 597 22.25 12.68 29.57
C LEU A 597 21.73 14.11 29.82
N ASP A 598 20.40 14.31 29.72
CA ASP A 598 19.75 15.59 29.98
C ASP A 598 18.30 15.38 30.45
N GLU A 599 18.03 15.63 31.73
CA GLU A 599 16.71 15.52 32.34
C GLU A 599 15.70 16.56 31.85
N ASN A 600 16.16 17.62 31.18
CA ASN A 600 15.30 18.66 30.60
C ASN A 600 14.70 18.26 29.23
N ILE A 601 15.16 17.17 28.62
CA ILE A 601 14.56 16.64 27.40
C ILE A 601 13.40 15.73 27.78
N ILE A 602 12.17 16.16 27.44
CA ILE A 602 10.93 15.53 27.89
C ILE A 602 10.18 14.96 26.69
N LEU A 603 10.04 13.63 26.66
CA LEU A 603 9.17 12.96 25.69
C LEU A 603 7.71 13.17 26.08
N LEU A 604 6.89 13.64 25.13
CA LEU A 604 5.47 13.87 25.30
C LEU A 604 4.64 12.94 24.40
N ASP A 605 3.40 12.68 24.85
CA ASP A 605 2.36 12.12 23.98
C ASP A 605 1.93 13.16 22.92
N ALA A 606 1.39 12.69 21.79
CA ALA A 606 1.09 13.57 20.65
C ALA A 606 0.06 14.66 20.97
N PRO A 607 -1.09 14.39 21.65
CA PRO A 607 -2.01 15.45 22.06
C PRO A 607 -1.34 16.53 22.90
N THR A 608 -0.54 16.14 23.87
CA THR A 608 0.19 17.08 24.74
C THR A 608 1.20 17.91 23.94
N PHE A 609 2.01 17.26 23.13
CA PHE A 609 3.04 17.94 22.32
C PHE A 609 2.44 18.99 21.38
N PHE A 610 1.44 18.62 20.60
CA PHE A 610 0.85 19.53 19.63
C PHE A 610 -0.01 20.62 20.27
N GLU A 611 -0.66 20.36 21.41
CA GLU A 611 -1.38 21.40 22.13
C GLU A 611 -0.42 22.43 22.76
N LEU A 612 0.66 22.00 23.40
CA LEU A 612 1.67 22.92 23.90
C LEU A 612 2.34 23.70 22.77
N LEU A 613 2.64 23.07 21.65
CA LEU A 613 3.16 23.74 20.46
C LEU A 613 2.20 24.84 19.97
N ARG A 614 0.90 24.53 19.92
CA ARG A 614 -0.15 25.49 19.52
C ARG A 614 -0.16 26.71 20.45
N ILE A 615 -0.17 26.48 21.76
CA ILE A 615 -0.17 27.56 22.77
C ILE A 615 1.09 28.40 22.60
N TYR A 616 2.26 27.78 22.58
CA TYR A 616 3.56 28.47 22.42
C TYR A 616 3.63 29.32 21.16
N LEU A 617 3.23 28.79 20.00
CA LEU A 617 3.31 29.52 18.72
C LEU A 617 2.35 30.73 18.71
N LYS A 618 1.18 30.62 19.36
CA LYS A 618 0.24 31.73 19.51
C LYS A 618 0.81 32.84 20.41
N GLU A 619 1.44 32.46 21.53
CA GLU A 619 2.10 33.41 22.43
C GLU A 619 3.24 34.16 21.76
N GLU A 620 4.04 33.47 20.96
CA GLU A 620 5.16 34.06 20.21
C GLU A 620 4.74 34.82 18.96
N GLY A 621 3.44 34.86 18.63
CA GLY A 621 2.92 35.52 17.44
C GLY A 621 3.44 34.94 16.12
N ARG A 622 3.83 33.66 16.10
CA ARG A 622 4.39 32.99 14.90
C ARG A 622 3.27 32.52 13.97
N VAL A 623 3.00 33.27 12.94
CA VAL A 623 1.93 32.99 11.97
C VAL A 623 2.52 32.84 10.56
N ILE A 624 1.93 31.96 9.73
CA ILE A 624 2.19 31.90 8.28
C ILE A 624 1.40 33.02 7.64
N GLU A 625 2.09 33.95 6.97
CA GLU A 625 1.48 35.07 6.25
C GLU A 625 0.78 34.62 4.95
#